data_40cea3196753d09c85ddc16922a7352f
#
_entry.id   40cea3196753d09c85ddc16922a7352f
#
_cell.length_a   1.000
_cell.length_b   1.000
_cell.length_c   1.000
_cell.angle_alpha   90.00
_cell.angle_beta   90.00
_cell.angle_gamma   90.00
#
_symmetry.space_group_name_H-M   'P 1'
#
loop_
_entity.id
_entity.type
_entity.pdbx_description
1 polymer ?
#
loop_
_entity_poly.entity_id
_entity_poly.type
_entity_poly.pdbx_seq_one_letter_code
_entity_poly.pdbx_strand_id
1 'polypeptide(L)' 'MKLLIVDDEELTRTGVISSIDWKALGIEEVLQADDGINGLEIARKYRPEIILCDVRMPRMTGIAMLEKLENILPDSIPIF' A
#
# COMPACT_ATOMS: atom_id res chain seq x y z
N MET A 1 13.01 -2.51 4.42
CA MET A 1 11.75 -2.86 3.71
C MET A 1 11.02 -1.62 3.26
N LYS A 2 10.29 -1.74 2.18
CA LYS A 2 9.39 -0.69 1.69
C LYS A 2 7.96 -1.08 2.03
N LEU A 3 7.16 -0.09 2.43
CA LEU A 3 5.73 -0.27 2.70
C LEU A 3 4.93 0.67 1.80
N LEU A 4 3.87 0.16 1.19
CA LEU A 4 2.93 0.96 0.41
C LEU A 4 1.62 1.08 1.18
N ILE A 5 1.14 2.31 1.36
CA ILE A 5 -0.18 2.61 1.94
C ILE A 5 -1.10 3.03 0.80
N VAL A 6 -2.21 2.33 0.66
CA VAL A 6 -3.23 2.64 -0.35
C VAL A 6 -4.53 2.99 0.35
N ASP A 7 -4.94 4.24 0.26
CA ASP A 7 -6.17 4.75 0.88
C ASP A 7 -6.59 6.02 0.13
N ASP A 8 -7.87 6.16 -0.16
CA ASP A 8 -8.40 7.32 -0.86
C ASP A 8 -8.50 8.58 0.01
N GLU A 9 -8.38 8.43 1.33
CA GLU A 9 -8.41 9.55 2.26
C GLU A 9 -7.01 10.02 2.64
N GLU A 10 -6.61 11.20 2.16
CA GLU A 10 -5.29 11.76 2.43
C GLU A 10 -5.01 11.92 3.93
N LEU A 11 -5.98 12.40 4.68
CA LEU A 11 -5.81 12.61 6.13
C LEU A 11 -5.58 11.30 6.87
N THR A 12 -6.24 10.23 6.46
CA THR A 12 -6.02 8.90 7.03
C THR A 12 -4.61 8.42 6.72
N ARG A 13 -4.17 8.53 5.46
CA ARG A 13 -2.81 8.14 5.08
C ARG A 13 -1.75 8.90 5.89
N THR A 14 -1.84 10.22 5.90
CA THR A 14 -0.85 11.06 6.61
C THR A 14 -0.89 10.83 8.12
N GLY A 15 -2.05 10.58 8.69
CA GLY A 15 -2.20 10.25 10.10
C GLY A 15 -1.50 8.94 10.46
N VAL A 16 -1.67 7.91 9.66
CA VAL A 16 -0.99 6.62 9.87
C VAL A 16 0.53 6.79 9.72
N ILE A 17 0.97 7.49 8.68
CA ILE A 17 2.41 7.69 8.43
C ILE A 17 3.08 8.43 9.57
N SER A 18 2.45 9.46 10.12
CA SER A 18 3.04 10.28 11.18
C SER A 18 2.95 9.65 12.57
N SER A 19 2.10 8.65 12.78
CA SER A 19 1.88 8.05 14.10
C SER A 19 2.73 6.82 14.40
N ILE A 20 3.46 6.30 13.42
CA ILE A 20 4.23 5.05 13.57
C ILE A 20 5.72 5.32 13.33
N ASP A 21 6.56 4.76 14.17
CA ASP A 21 8.01 4.78 13.98
C ASP A 21 8.41 3.65 13.01
N TRP A 22 8.39 3.97 11.73
CA TRP A 22 8.67 3.01 10.67
C TRP A 22 10.08 2.45 10.73
N LYS A 23 11.05 3.27 11.10
CA LYS A 23 12.45 2.82 11.22
C LYS A 23 12.61 1.74 12.29
N ALA A 24 11.89 1.88 13.40
CA ALA A 24 11.91 0.88 14.47
C ALA A 24 11.38 -0.48 13.99
N LEU A 25 10.52 -0.47 12.96
CA LEU A 25 9.96 -1.67 12.36
C LEU A 25 10.78 -2.21 11.18
N GLY A 26 11.91 -1.57 10.88
CA GLY A 26 12.74 -1.97 9.72
C GLY A 26 12.22 -1.47 8.39
N ILE A 27 11.32 -0.48 8.38
CA ILE A 27 10.77 0.11 7.17
C ILE A 27 11.45 1.44 6.90
N GLU A 28 12.31 1.48 5.89
CA GLU A 28 13.06 2.67 5.53
C GLU A 28 12.32 3.59 4.57
N GLU A 29 11.30 3.09 3.87
CA GLU A 29 10.56 3.88 2.89
C GLU A 29 9.06 3.56 2.96
N VAL A 30 8.25 4.62 3.06
CA VAL A 30 6.79 4.53 3.04
C VAL A 30 6.26 5.21 1.79
N LEU A 31 5.63 4.44 0.91
CA LEU A 31 5.05 4.91 -0.34
C LEU A 31 3.54 5.10 -0.16
N GLN A 32 2.94 5.98 -0.94
CA GLN A 32 1.51 6.28 -0.86
C GLN A 32 0.84 6.17 -2.21
N ALA A 33 -0.40 5.70 -2.20
CA ALA A 33 -1.30 5.73 -3.34
C ALA A 33 -2.71 6.08 -2.87
N ASP A 34 -3.46 6.76 -3.71
CA ASP A 34 -4.81 7.24 -3.38
C ASP A 34 -5.93 6.32 -3.88
N ASP A 35 -5.60 5.31 -4.68
CA ASP A 35 -6.55 4.29 -5.11
C ASP A 35 -5.82 3.01 -5.59
N GLY A 36 -6.60 1.99 -5.93
CA GLY A 36 -6.04 0.70 -6.32
C GLY A 36 -5.28 0.72 -7.64
N ILE A 37 -5.65 1.59 -8.58
CA ILE A 37 -4.95 1.70 -9.86
C ILE A 37 -3.57 2.30 -9.64
N ASN A 38 -3.48 3.42 -8.92
CA ASN A 38 -2.20 4.03 -8.57
C ASN A 38 -1.38 3.11 -7.68
N GLY A 39 -2.04 2.40 -6.77
CA GLY A 39 -1.39 1.40 -5.92
C GLY A 39 -0.68 0.32 -6.72
N LEU A 40 -1.33 -0.20 -7.77
CA LEU A 40 -0.71 -1.19 -8.64
C LEU A 40 0.49 -0.63 -9.40
N GLU A 41 0.39 0.59 -9.92
CA GLU A 41 1.51 1.23 -10.62
C GLU A 41 2.72 1.40 -9.71
N ILE A 42 2.50 1.88 -8.49
CA ILE A 42 3.56 2.06 -7.51
C ILE A 42 4.14 0.71 -7.08
N ALA A 43 3.29 -0.29 -6.88
CA ALA A 43 3.73 -1.64 -6.52
C ALA A 43 4.62 -2.25 -7.61
N ARG A 44 4.27 -2.08 -8.87
CA ARG A 44 5.09 -2.55 -9.99
C ARG A 44 6.47 -1.89 -10.03
N LYS A 45 6.50 -0.58 -9.80
CA LYS A 45 7.71 0.22 -9.92
C LYS A 45 8.66 0.02 -8.74
N TYR A 46 8.13 0.05 -7.52
CA TYR A 46 8.94 0.07 -6.30
C TYR A 46 8.99 -1.27 -5.57
N ARG A 47 8.11 -2.19 -5.88
CA ARG A 47 8.04 -3.55 -5.34
C ARG A 47 8.11 -3.60 -3.81
N PRO A 48 7.13 -2.97 -3.11
CA PRO A 48 7.11 -2.97 -1.65
C PRO A 48 6.90 -4.37 -1.09
N GLU A 49 7.49 -4.64 0.07
CA GLU A 49 7.34 -5.91 0.76
C GLU A 49 6.02 -6.00 1.51
N ILE A 50 5.50 -4.84 1.97
CA ILE A 50 4.24 -4.79 2.73
C ILE A 50 3.30 -3.79 2.05
N ILE A 51 2.04 -4.16 1.93
CA ILE A 51 1.01 -3.30 1.35
C ILE A 51 -0.13 -3.17 2.35
N LEU A 52 -0.32 -1.95 2.86
CA LEU A 52 -1.41 -1.61 3.77
C LEU A 52 -2.49 -0.94 2.95
N CYS A 53 -3.66 -1.56 2.83
CA CYS A 53 -4.66 -1.17 1.85
C CYS A 53 -6.05 -1.04 2.46
N ASP A 54 -6.76 0.04 2.09
CA ASP A 54 -8.19 0.15 2.35
C ASP A 54 -8.95 -0.76 1.39
N VAL A 55 -9.97 -1.46 1.90
CA VAL A 55 -10.80 -2.36 1.10
C VAL A 55 -11.69 -1.59 0.12
N ARG A 56 -12.18 -0.43 0.52
CA ARG A 56 -13.10 0.39 -0.27
C ARG A 56 -12.40 1.58 -0.89
N MET A 57 -12.25 1.55 -2.21
CA MET A 57 -11.63 2.64 -2.97
C MET A 57 -12.42 2.88 -4.25
N PRO A 58 -12.46 4.15 -4.74
CA PRO A 58 -13.39 4.52 -5.82
C PRO A 58 -13.13 3.85 -7.16
N ARG A 59 -11.88 3.67 -7.58
CA ARG A 59 -11.59 3.14 -8.93
C ARG A 59 -11.28 1.65 -8.95
N MET A 60 -10.77 1.13 -7.85
CA MET A 60 -10.45 -0.29 -7.72
C MET A 60 -10.47 -0.66 -6.24
N THR A 61 -11.25 -1.67 -5.86
CA THR A 61 -11.30 -2.13 -4.47
C THR A 61 -9.98 -2.75 -4.04
N GLY A 62 -9.73 -2.78 -2.74
CA GLY A 62 -8.54 -3.44 -2.19
C GLY A 62 -8.47 -4.91 -2.56
N ILE A 63 -9.63 -5.59 -2.64
CA ILE A 63 -9.68 -7.00 -3.02
C ILE A 63 -9.30 -7.19 -4.49
N ALA A 64 -9.82 -6.35 -5.39
CA ALA A 64 -9.45 -6.40 -6.80
C ALA A 64 -7.97 -6.10 -7.01
N MET A 65 -7.41 -5.16 -6.25
CA MET A 65 -5.98 -4.85 -6.27
C MET A 65 -5.16 -6.05 -5.79
N LEU A 66 -5.59 -6.73 -4.72
CA LEU A 66 -4.91 -7.91 -4.20
C LEU A 66 -4.81 -9.02 -5.24
N GLU A 67 -5.91 -9.30 -5.96
CA GLU A 67 -5.92 -10.32 -7.00
C GLU A 67 -4.87 -10.04 -8.08
N LYS A 68 -4.72 -8.78 -8.48
CA LYS A 68 -3.72 -8.38 -9.46
C LYS A 68 -2.30 -8.42 -8.89
N LEU A 69 -2.13 -8.07 -7.62
CA LEU A 69 -0.83 -8.10 -6.95
C LEU A 69 -0.28 -9.52 -6.80
N GLU A 70 -1.10 -10.52 -6.63
CA GLU A 70 -0.66 -11.91 -6.55
C GLU A 70 0.14 -12.34 -7.78
N ASN A 71 -0.20 -11.79 -8.95
CA ASN A 71 0.55 -12.06 -10.18
C ASN A 71 1.81 -11.22 -10.34
N ILE A 72 1.87 -10.03 -9.71
CA ILE A 72 2.97 -9.08 -9.84
C ILE A 72 3.99 -9.26 -8.71
N LEU A 73 3.51 -9.37 -7.48
CA LEU A 73 4.32 -9.44 -6.26
C LEU A 73 3.80 -10.55 -5.36
N PRO A 74 4.02 -11.84 -5.70
CA PRO A 74 3.46 -12.95 -4.92
C PRO A 74 4.01 -13.02 -3.48
N ASP A 75 5.19 -12.45 -3.23
CA ASP A 75 5.82 -12.49 -1.91
C ASP A 75 5.49 -11.28 -1.03
N SER A 76 4.76 -10.30 -1.52
CA SER A 76 4.33 -9.16 -0.72
C SER A 76 3.26 -9.56 0.28
N ILE A 77 3.26 -8.89 1.45
CA ILE A 77 2.28 -9.15 2.51
C ILE A 77 1.21 -8.07 2.48
N PRO A 78 -0.03 -8.38 2.03
CA PRO A 78 -1.12 -7.42 2.06
C PRO A 78 -1.77 -7.40 3.46
N ILE A 79 -2.12 -6.19 3.91
CA ILE A 79 -2.82 -5.97 5.18
C ILE A 79 -4.01 -5.03 4.89
N PHE A 80 -5.20 -5.45 5.25
CA PHE A 80 -6.42 -4.66 5.06
C PHE A 80 -6.99 -4.11 6.35
#